data_0895143ab635b4ec626c334011efc4cb
#
_entry.id   0895143ab635b4ec626c334011efc4cb
#
_cell.length_a   1.000
_cell.length_b   1.000
_cell.length_c   1.000
_cell.angle_alpha   90.00
_cell.angle_beta   90.00
_cell.angle_gamma   90.00
#
_symmetry.space_group_name_H-M   'P 1'
#
loop_
_entity.id
_entity.type
_entity.pdbx_description
1 polymer ?
#
loop_
_entity_poly.entity_id
_entity_poly.type
_entity_poly.pdbx_seq_one_letter_code
_entity_poly.pdbx_strand_id
1 'polypeptide(L)'
;MFEFVSDVLNLKQMDSAEQGRQPLSSAGAGVTPISRVLPDVANESEPHIGGTLDRVGMSGVELVLRLRDAAGEVFRTPARADAAVSLDNERVKGIHMSRLFLSLNNRLADAELSMPVVNEILQDFVKTHADMSSNSYLTLKYEHSMKRPALLSDHAGWRAYPVTIQSAYQQGKFRHQLTVQLTYSSACPCSAALSRQLIQQAFERSFGDRSELSHDEIFEWLGTPDAILAVPHSQRSHADVTVELEEGVDEFPIETLIDYLERVIATPVQTAVKREDEQEFARLNGANLMFCEDAARKLKAALDSYEGVKDFRVEINHLESLHPHDASAVASGSRS
;
A
#
# COMPACT_ATOMS: atom_id res chain seq x y z
N MET A 1 12.11 -2.93 43.58
CA MET A 1 10.67 -3.20 43.53
C MET A 1 10.31 -3.06 42.05
N PHE A 2 10.39 -4.05 41.25
CA PHE A 2 9.86 -5.37 41.09
C PHE A 2 10.84 -6.28 40.35
N GLU A 3 11.18 -7.39 40.96
CA GLU A 3 11.74 -8.58 40.31
C GLU A 3 10.63 -9.20 39.45
N PHE A 4 10.92 -9.47 38.18
CA PHE A 4 10.29 -10.51 37.34
C PHE A 4 11.04 -10.58 36.00
N VAL A 5 12.25 -11.12 35.99
CA VAL A 5 12.89 -11.68 34.78
C VAL A 5 13.86 -12.78 35.23
N SER A 6 13.37 -13.99 35.30
CA SER A 6 14.25 -15.17 35.33
C SER A 6 13.40 -16.42 35.23
N ASP A 7 13.05 -16.85 34.01
CA ASP A 7 12.69 -18.25 33.72
C ASP A 7 12.40 -18.45 32.22
N VAL A 8 13.40 -18.23 31.37
CA VAL A 8 13.41 -18.77 30.00
C VAL A 8 14.85 -19.07 29.60
N LEU A 9 15.45 -20.04 30.26
CA LEU A 9 16.69 -20.69 29.79
C LEU A 9 16.89 -22.01 30.52
N ASN A 10 16.15 -23.06 30.13
CA ASN A 10 16.55 -24.45 30.39
C ASN A 10 15.79 -25.42 29.47
N LEU A 11 16.16 -25.43 28.19
CA LEU A 11 15.84 -26.52 27.26
C LEU A 11 17.10 -26.92 26.51
N LYS A 12 18.09 -27.40 27.25
CA LYS A 12 19.16 -28.26 26.71
C LYS A 12 19.51 -29.27 27.78
N GLN A 13 19.23 -30.52 27.45
CA GLN A 13 19.63 -31.81 28.02
C GLN A 13 18.44 -32.66 28.46
N MET A 14 17.96 -33.44 27.54
CA MET A 14 17.49 -34.79 27.80
C MET A 14 17.73 -35.63 26.55
N ASP A 15 18.96 -36.11 26.47
CA ASP A 15 19.33 -37.27 25.66
C ASP A 15 19.17 -38.52 26.52
N SER A 16 18.81 -39.62 25.83
CA SER A 16 18.91 -41.03 26.32
C SER A 16 17.94 -41.49 27.38
N ALA A 17 16.81 -42.07 26.93
CA ALA A 17 16.25 -43.30 27.52
C ALA A 17 15.49 -44.11 26.46
N GLU A 18 16.21 -44.87 25.68
CA GLU A 18 15.65 -46.07 25.02
C GLU A 18 15.33 -47.09 26.07
N GLN A 19 14.05 -47.42 26.25
CA GLN A 19 13.62 -48.71 26.81
C GLN A 19 12.19 -49.03 26.38
N GLY A 20 12.08 -50.04 25.50
CA GLY A 20 11.08 -51.09 25.58
C GLY A 20 9.61 -50.72 25.30
N ARG A 21 9.23 -50.49 24.02
CA ARG A 21 7.86 -50.75 23.58
C ARG A 21 7.88 -51.94 22.62
N GLN A 22 7.40 -53.10 23.12
CA GLN A 22 7.04 -54.22 22.29
C GLN A 22 5.98 -53.81 21.25
N PRO A 23 6.08 -54.25 20.00
CA PRO A 23 5.00 -54.01 19.03
C PRO A 23 3.79 -54.90 19.40
N LEU A 24 2.67 -54.26 19.60
CA LEU A 24 1.36 -54.96 19.67
C LEU A 24 1.14 -55.62 18.31
N SER A 25 1.21 -56.96 18.28
CA SER A 25 0.78 -57.75 17.15
C SER A 25 -0.75 -57.63 17.02
N SER A 26 -1.21 -56.79 16.12
CA SER A 26 -2.58 -56.84 15.63
C SER A 26 -2.61 -57.76 14.42
N ALA A 27 -3.03 -59.00 14.62
CA ALA A 27 -3.62 -59.81 13.57
C ALA A 27 -4.92 -59.10 13.14
N GLY A 28 -4.83 -58.24 12.13
CA GLY A 28 -5.95 -57.56 11.54
C GLY A 28 -6.00 -57.85 10.05
N ALA A 29 -7.06 -58.43 9.59
CA ALA A 29 -7.45 -58.76 8.26
C ALA A 29 -6.85 -57.82 7.19
N GLY A 30 -6.23 -58.37 6.15
CA GLY A 30 -5.70 -57.61 5.02
C GLY A 30 -6.76 -56.69 4.39
N VAL A 31 -6.72 -55.45 4.73
CA VAL A 31 -7.42 -54.44 3.98
C VAL A 31 -6.58 -54.21 2.76
N THR A 32 -6.95 -54.86 1.66
CA THR A 32 -6.45 -54.51 0.33
C THR A 32 -6.60 -53.00 0.17
N PRO A 33 -5.56 -52.23 -0.19
CA PRO A 33 -5.73 -50.84 -0.45
C PRO A 33 -6.72 -50.69 -1.60
N ILE A 34 -7.92 -50.23 -1.30
CA ILE A 34 -8.86 -49.82 -2.32
C ILE A 34 -8.16 -48.67 -3.02
N SER A 35 -7.69 -48.88 -4.24
CA SER A 35 -7.27 -47.79 -5.14
C SER A 35 -8.51 -46.89 -5.33
N ARG A 36 -8.71 -45.97 -4.44
CA ARG A 36 -9.74 -44.94 -4.59
C ARG A 36 -9.21 -43.91 -5.57
N VAL A 37 -9.64 -44.03 -6.81
CA VAL A 37 -9.63 -42.88 -7.74
C VAL A 37 -10.53 -41.86 -7.07
N LEU A 38 -9.93 -40.77 -6.60
CA LEU A 38 -10.69 -39.68 -5.99
C LEU A 38 -11.48 -38.96 -7.10
N PRO A 39 -12.77 -38.65 -6.91
CA PRO A 39 -13.59 -38.03 -7.95
C PRO A 39 -13.10 -36.60 -8.21
N ASP A 40 -12.95 -36.23 -9.48
CA ASP A 40 -12.66 -34.87 -9.95
C ASP A 40 -13.97 -34.19 -10.39
N VAL A 41 -14.71 -33.68 -9.45
CA VAL A 41 -16.03 -33.08 -9.67
C VAL A 41 -15.94 -31.81 -10.55
N ALA A 42 -14.80 -31.14 -10.58
CA ALA A 42 -14.61 -29.96 -11.42
C ALA A 42 -14.65 -30.30 -12.92
N ASN A 43 -14.05 -31.44 -13.31
CA ASN A 43 -13.98 -31.89 -14.70
C ASN A 43 -15.00 -32.96 -15.06
N GLU A 44 -15.43 -33.78 -14.11
CA GLU A 44 -16.31 -34.96 -14.35
C GLU A 44 -17.81 -34.63 -14.28
N SER A 45 -18.18 -33.46 -13.79
CA SER A 45 -19.59 -33.04 -13.63
C SER A 45 -19.91 -31.85 -14.49
N GLU A 46 -21.00 -31.90 -15.25
CA GLU A 46 -21.54 -30.73 -15.93
C GLU A 46 -22.22 -29.77 -14.93
N PRO A 47 -22.15 -28.45 -15.18
CA PRO A 47 -22.89 -27.49 -14.35
C PRO A 47 -24.39 -27.60 -14.60
N HIS A 48 -25.20 -27.37 -13.58
CA HIS A 48 -26.68 -27.31 -13.73
C HIS A 48 -27.12 -26.13 -14.62
N ILE A 49 -26.36 -25.04 -14.59
CA ILE A 49 -26.53 -23.88 -15.46
C ILE A 49 -25.17 -23.62 -16.11
N GLY A 50 -25.09 -23.79 -17.41
CA GLY A 50 -23.89 -23.50 -18.21
C GLY A 50 -23.68 -22.00 -18.39
N GLY A 51 -22.44 -21.60 -18.65
CA GLY A 51 -22.06 -20.23 -18.94
C GLY A 51 -20.60 -19.95 -18.69
N THR A 52 -20.05 -18.97 -19.40
CA THR A 52 -18.68 -18.47 -19.20
C THR A 52 -18.61 -17.53 -18.00
N LEU A 53 -17.45 -17.43 -17.36
CA LEU A 53 -17.22 -16.50 -16.25
C LEU A 53 -15.95 -15.69 -16.52
N ASP A 54 -16.03 -14.37 -16.31
CA ASP A 54 -14.89 -13.47 -16.52
C ASP A 54 -13.72 -13.78 -15.58
N ARG A 55 -14.03 -14.12 -14.31
CA ARG A 55 -13.03 -14.43 -13.29
C ARG A 55 -13.52 -15.50 -12.33
N VAL A 56 -12.71 -16.52 -12.14
CA VAL A 56 -12.89 -17.57 -11.14
C VAL A 56 -11.55 -17.77 -10.43
N GLY A 57 -11.53 -17.77 -9.10
CA GLY A 57 -10.25 -17.89 -8.39
C GLY A 57 -10.39 -17.80 -6.89
N MET A 58 -9.30 -17.43 -6.24
CA MET A 58 -9.15 -17.30 -4.80
C MET A 58 -8.84 -15.86 -4.45
N SER A 59 -9.33 -15.39 -3.31
CA SER A 59 -9.01 -14.09 -2.75
C SER A 59 -8.41 -14.20 -1.35
N GLY A 60 -7.54 -13.26 -1.00
CA GLY A 60 -6.95 -13.15 0.33
C GLY A 60 -5.96 -14.27 0.67
N VAL A 61 -5.32 -14.91 -0.32
CA VAL A 61 -4.27 -15.90 -0.09
C VAL A 61 -3.10 -15.25 0.62
N GLU A 62 -2.79 -15.70 1.83
CA GLU A 62 -1.65 -15.18 2.60
C GLU A 62 -0.34 -15.74 2.08
N LEU A 63 0.65 -14.85 1.91
CA LEU A 63 1.98 -15.19 1.43
C LEU A 63 3.02 -14.20 1.96
N VAL A 64 4.29 -14.49 1.71
CA VAL A 64 5.41 -13.61 2.05
C VAL A 64 6.15 -13.26 0.76
N LEU A 65 6.22 -11.97 0.43
CA LEU A 65 6.99 -11.47 -0.69
C LEU A 65 8.45 -11.22 -0.29
N ARG A 66 9.35 -11.43 -1.25
CA ARG A 66 10.72 -10.94 -1.19
C ARG A 66 10.81 -9.71 -2.09
N LEU A 67 11.22 -8.61 -1.51
CA LEU A 67 11.36 -7.33 -2.18
C LEU A 67 12.81 -6.87 -2.08
N ARG A 68 13.24 -6.05 -3.03
CA ARG A 68 14.53 -5.35 -3.00
C ARG A 68 14.26 -3.86 -2.86
N ASP A 69 14.94 -3.21 -1.91
CA ASP A 69 14.88 -1.77 -1.76
C ASP A 69 15.85 -1.03 -2.72
N ALA A 70 15.76 0.30 -2.74
CA ALA A 70 16.64 1.14 -3.58
C ALA A 70 18.13 1.04 -3.20
N ALA A 71 18.48 0.57 -1.99
CA ALA A 71 19.85 0.30 -1.56
C ALA A 71 20.36 -1.08 -2.03
N GLY A 72 19.48 -1.91 -2.60
CA GLY A 72 19.80 -3.27 -3.07
C GLY A 72 19.63 -4.33 -2.00
N GLU A 73 19.15 -3.99 -0.80
CA GLU A 73 18.91 -4.93 0.29
C GLU A 73 17.60 -5.69 0.08
N VAL A 74 17.65 -7.01 0.31
CA VAL A 74 16.49 -7.88 0.16
C VAL A 74 15.79 -8.07 1.50
N PHE A 75 14.51 -7.76 1.55
CA PHE A 75 13.67 -7.95 2.74
C PHE A 75 12.41 -8.76 2.42
N ARG A 76 11.72 -9.22 3.47
CA ARG A 76 10.49 -9.98 3.36
C ARG A 76 9.34 -9.21 4.00
N THR A 77 8.18 -9.21 3.33
CA THR A 77 6.96 -8.59 3.84
C THR A 77 5.77 -9.53 3.70
N PRO A 78 4.87 -9.61 4.70
CA PRO A 78 3.59 -10.28 4.56
C PRO A 78 2.76 -9.63 3.46
N ALA A 79 2.04 -10.45 2.70
CA ALA A 79 1.18 -9.97 1.62
C ALA A 79 -0.07 -10.84 1.49
N ARG A 80 -1.05 -10.32 0.76
CA ARG A 80 -2.24 -11.07 0.34
C ARG A 80 -2.35 -11.05 -1.16
N ALA A 81 -2.69 -12.21 -1.75
CA ALA A 81 -2.91 -12.36 -3.17
C ALA A 81 -4.35 -12.71 -3.49
N ASP A 82 -4.88 -12.10 -4.55
CA ASP A 82 -6.08 -12.57 -5.24
C ASP A 82 -5.62 -13.13 -6.59
N ALA A 83 -5.93 -14.40 -6.87
CA ALA A 83 -5.51 -15.11 -8.07
C ALA A 83 -6.72 -15.69 -8.80
N ALA A 84 -6.86 -15.43 -10.08
CA ALA A 84 -7.99 -15.89 -10.87
C ALA A 84 -7.62 -16.16 -12.31
N VAL A 85 -8.47 -16.97 -12.97
CA VAL A 85 -8.48 -17.19 -14.43
C VAL A 85 -9.89 -16.97 -14.97
N SER A 86 -10.04 -16.78 -16.26
CA SER A 86 -11.36 -16.85 -16.91
C SER A 86 -11.86 -18.30 -16.91
N LEU A 87 -13.17 -18.50 -17.03
CA LEU A 87 -13.77 -19.78 -17.36
C LEU A 87 -14.51 -19.62 -18.69
N ASP A 88 -13.83 -20.00 -19.77
CA ASP A 88 -14.29 -19.78 -21.15
C ASP A 88 -15.12 -20.95 -21.70
N ASN A 89 -15.01 -22.12 -21.04
CA ASN A 89 -15.76 -23.30 -21.42
C ASN A 89 -17.02 -23.44 -20.56
N GLU A 90 -18.18 -23.14 -21.14
CA GLU A 90 -19.48 -23.15 -20.47
C GLU A 90 -19.95 -24.52 -19.95
N ARG A 91 -19.31 -25.63 -20.39
CA ARG A 91 -19.62 -27.00 -19.96
C ARG A 91 -18.81 -27.45 -18.76
N VAL A 92 -17.75 -26.72 -18.41
CA VAL A 92 -16.90 -27.05 -17.26
C VAL A 92 -17.50 -26.46 -15.99
N LYS A 93 -17.62 -27.28 -14.95
CA LYS A 93 -18.24 -26.88 -13.68
C LYS A 93 -17.39 -25.90 -12.87
N GLY A 94 -16.06 -25.99 -12.96
CA GLY A 94 -15.15 -25.13 -12.20
C GLY A 94 -13.70 -25.33 -12.56
N ILE A 95 -12.82 -24.57 -11.93
CA ILE A 95 -11.37 -24.61 -12.11
C ILE A 95 -10.69 -25.41 -10.99
N HIS A 96 -9.40 -25.71 -11.14
CA HIS A 96 -8.58 -26.31 -10.10
C HIS A 96 -7.88 -25.25 -9.28
N MET A 97 -8.49 -24.79 -8.17
CA MET A 97 -7.95 -23.76 -7.26
C MET A 97 -6.53 -24.09 -6.76
N SER A 98 -6.24 -25.38 -6.51
CA SER A 98 -4.92 -25.82 -6.07
C SER A 98 -3.79 -25.51 -7.06
N ARG A 99 -4.07 -25.48 -8.37
CA ARG A 99 -3.08 -25.14 -9.39
C ARG A 99 -2.65 -23.66 -9.27
N LEU A 100 -3.60 -22.76 -9.03
CA LEU A 100 -3.33 -21.35 -8.77
C LEU A 100 -2.49 -21.17 -7.51
N PHE A 101 -2.91 -21.85 -6.40
CA PHE A 101 -2.20 -21.78 -5.13
C PHE A 101 -0.75 -22.27 -5.24
N LEU A 102 -0.54 -23.43 -5.87
CA LEU A 102 0.80 -24.01 -6.03
C LEU A 102 1.70 -23.15 -6.91
N SER A 103 1.17 -22.57 -7.98
CA SER A 103 1.93 -21.66 -8.84
C SER A 103 2.39 -20.43 -8.07
N LEU A 104 1.49 -19.77 -7.29
CA LEU A 104 1.85 -18.65 -6.43
C LEU A 104 2.91 -19.05 -5.41
N ASN A 105 2.65 -20.10 -4.64
CA ASN A 105 3.52 -20.52 -3.56
C ASN A 105 4.92 -20.88 -4.06
N ASN A 106 5.01 -21.66 -5.15
CA ASN A 106 6.30 -22.12 -5.66
C ASN A 106 7.12 -21.00 -6.31
N ARG A 107 6.47 -20.04 -6.97
CA ARG A 107 7.17 -18.94 -7.66
C ARG A 107 7.58 -17.82 -6.71
N LEU A 108 6.74 -17.44 -5.75
CA LEU A 108 7.01 -16.33 -4.84
C LEU A 108 7.79 -16.71 -3.59
N ALA A 109 7.97 -18.03 -3.30
CA ALA A 109 8.71 -18.48 -2.12
C ALA A 109 10.17 -18.02 -2.13
N ASP A 110 10.84 -18.10 -3.29
CA ASP A 110 12.28 -17.88 -3.43
C ASP A 110 12.64 -16.73 -4.40
N ALA A 111 11.73 -16.33 -5.27
CA ALA A 111 11.95 -15.25 -6.22
C ALA A 111 11.73 -13.87 -5.58
N GLU A 112 12.52 -12.90 -6.02
CA GLU A 112 12.23 -11.49 -5.74
C GLU A 112 11.09 -11.02 -6.64
N LEU A 113 10.18 -10.22 -6.08
CA LEU A 113 9.05 -9.69 -6.81
C LEU A 113 9.53 -8.79 -7.95
N SER A 114 9.19 -9.15 -9.17
CA SER A 114 9.49 -8.41 -10.39
C SER A 114 8.41 -8.65 -11.44
N MET A 115 8.35 -7.83 -12.48
CA MET A 115 7.38 -8.04 -13.55
C MET A 115 7.58 -9.39 -14.29
N PRO A 116 8.81 -9.82 -14.63
CA PRO A 116 9.01 -11.13 -15.23
C PRO A 116 8.44 -12.28 -14.38
N VAL A 117 8.65 -12.27 -13.06
CA VAL A 117 8.09 -13.27 -12.14
C VAL A 117 6.56 -13.24 -12.14
N VAL A 118 5.96 -12.06 -12.11
CA VAL A 118 4.50 -11.92 -12.20
C VAL A 118 3.97 -12.41 -13.55
N ASN A 119 4.66 -12.11 -14.64
CA ASN A 119 4.30 -12.58 -15.98
C ASN A 119 4.35 -14.12 -16.10
N GLU A 120 5.39 -14.72 -15.54
CA GLU A 120 5.49 -16.18 -15.49
C GLU A 120 4.34 -16.80 -14.68
N ILE A 121 3.94 -16.23 -13.56
CA ILE A 121 2.80 -16.70 -12.76
C ILE A 121 1.51 -16.62 -13.58
N LEU A 122 1.25 -15.49 -14.23
CA LEU A 122 0.06 -15.30 -15.05
C LEU A 122 -0.01 -16.28 -16.23
N GLN A 123 1.13 -16.52 -16.91
CA GLN A 123 1.21 -17.52 -17.99
C GLN A 123 1.01 -18.94 -17.45
N ASP A 124 1.56 -19.27 -16.29
CA ASP A 124 1.42 -20.57 -15.65
C ASP A 124 -0.05 -20.85 -15.26
N PHE A 125 -0.78 -19.81 -14.80
CA PHE A 125 -2.22 -19.91 -14.54
C PHE A 125 -2.98 -20.33 -15.80
N VAL A 126 -2.76 -19.67 -16.93
CA VAL A 126 -3.41 -20.04 -18.20
C VAL A 126 -2.95 -21.40 -18.67
N LYS A 127 -1.64 -21.68 -18.63
CA LYS A 127 -1.07 -22.97 -19.09
C LYS A 127 -1.65 -24.16 -18.32
N THR A 128 -1.80 -24.03 -17.01
CA THR A 128 -2.35 -25.11 -16.17
C THR A 128 -3.87 -25.29 -16.32
N HIS A 129 -4.55 -24.32 -16.96
CA HIS A 129 -5.99 -24.32 -17.25
C HIS A 129 -6.28 -24.17 -18.75
N ALA A 130 -5.35 -24.59 -19.63
CA ALA A 130 -5.38 -24.30 -21.07
C ALA A 130 -6.63 -24.81 -21.82
N ASP A 131 -7.33 -25.80 -21.26
CA ASP A 131 -8.58 -26.39 -21.82
C ASP A 131 -9.84 -25.57 -21.43
N MET A 132 -9.71 -24.62 -20.52
CA MET A 132 -10.86 -23.90 -19.96
C MET A 132 -10.67 -22.39 -19.77
N SER A 133 -9.44 -21.85 -19.89
CA SER A 133 -9.13 -20.46 -19.53
C SER A 133 -8.12 -19.84 -20.50
N SER A 134 -8.41 -18.63 -20.98
CA SER A 134 -7.50 -17.85 -21.86
C SER A 134 -6.91 -16.60 -21.18
N ASN A 135 -7.50 -16.17 -20.08
CA ASN A 135 -7.09 -14.99 -19.35
C ASN A 135 -6.75 -15.32 -17.89
N SER A 136 -5.82 -14.58 -17.32
CA SER A 136 -5.43 -14.71 -15.91
C SER A 136 -5.23 -13.38 -15.24
N TYR A 137 -5.39 -13.35 -13.92
CA TYR A 137 -5.38 -12.15 -13.09
C TYR A 137 -4.67 -12.44 -11.76
N LEU A 138 -3.86 -11.48 -11.34
CA LEU A 138 -3.16 -11.50 -10.06
C LEU A 138 -3.23 -10.12 -9.42
N THR A 139 -3.67 -10.06 -8.17
CA THR A 139 -3.58 -8.86 -7.35
C THR A 139 -2.73 -9.18 -6.12
N LEU A 140 -1.70 -8.38 -5.86
CA LEU A 140 -0.86 -8.46 -4.67
C LEU A 140 -1.07 -7.20 -3.84
N LYS A 141 -1.32 -7.36 -2.52
CA LYS A 141 -1.52 -6.26 -1.57
C LYS A 141 -0.58 -6.43 -0.39
N TYR A 142 0.19 -5.40 -0.08
CA TYR A 142 1.15 -5.42 1.02
C TYR A 142 1.51 -4.00 1.49
N GLU A 143 2.21 -3.93 2.63
CA GLU A 143 2.79 -2.69 3.15
C GLU A 143 4.27 -2.63 2.75
N HIS A 144 4.64 -1.61 1.95
CA HIS A 144 6.03 -1.36 1.58
C HIS A 144 6.67 -0.45 2.61
N SER A 145 7.66 -0.97 3.33
CA SER A 145 8.33 -0.23 4.41
C SER A 145 9.58 0.48 3.90
N MET A 146 9.64 1.81 4.08
CA MET A 146 10.79 2.63 3.74
C MET A 146 11.27 3.39 4.96
N LYS A 147 12.59 3.52 5.11
CA LYS A 147 13.19 4.36 6.15
C LYS A 147 13.25 5.79 5.64
N ARG A 148 12.56 6.72 6.34
CA ARG A 148 12.44 8.12 5.96
C ARG A 148 13.25 9.01 6.89
N PRO A 149 14.13 9.90 6.36
CA PRO A 149 14.81 10.90 7.15
C PRO A 149 13.82 11.94 7.67
N ALA A 150 14.15 12.57 8.80
CA ALA A 150 13.49 13.77 9.28
C ALA A 150 13.80 14.96 8.36
N LEU A 151 13.09 16.08 8.52
CA LEU A 151 13.21 17.24 7.65
C LEU A 151 14.55 17.96 7.79
N LEU A 152 15.07 18.12 9.00
CA LEU A 152 16.29 18.84 9.32
C LEU A 152 17.24 18.05 10.20
N SER A 153 16.73 17.29 11.17
CA SER A 153 17.56 16.55 12.11
C SER A 153 18.14 15.26 11.48
N ASP A 154 19.08 14.65 12.22
CA ASP A 154 19.74 13.41 11.88
C ASP A 154 18.88 12.14 12.16
N HIS A 155 17.62 12.33 12.55
CA HIS A 155 16.70 11.23 12.83
C HIS A 155 16.15 10.63 11.56
N ALA A 156 15.77 9.35 11.65
CA ALA A 156 15.04 8.65 10.60
C ALA A 156 14.12 7.61 11.24
N GLY A 157 12.97 7.38 10.63
CA GLY A 157 12.00 6.39 11.10
C GLY A 157 11.41 5.56 9.96
N TRP A 158 10.85 4.42 10.30
CA TRP A 158 10.17 3.56 9.35
C TRP A 158 8.77 4.06 9.06
N ARG A 159 8.41 4.00 7.77
CA ARG A 159 7.07 4.33 7.28
C ARG A 159 6.61 3.26 6.31
N ALA A 160 5.40 2.78 6.53
CA ALA A 160 4.75 1.82 5.66
C ALA A 160 3.83 2.53 4.66
N TYR A 161 3.88 2.08 3.42
CA TYR A 161 3.05 2.56 2.31
C TYR A 161 2.20 1.41 1.81
N PRO A 162 0.87 1.50 1.86
CA PRO A 162 0.00 0.52 1.22
C PRO A 162 0.29 0.46 -0.28
N VAL A 163 0.58 -0.75 -0.77
CA VAL A 163 0.86 -1.02 -2.18
C VAL A 163 -0.07 -2.10 -2.68
N THR A 164 -0.65 -1.86 -3.85
CA THR A 164 -1.41 -2.86 -4.60
C THR A 164 -0.86 -2.98 -6.00
N ILE A 165 -0.47 -4.19 -6.41
CA ILE A 165 -0.10 -4.53 -7.78
C ILE A 165 -1.22 -5.35 -8.38
N GLN A 166 -1.80 -4.87 -9.47
CA GLN A 166 -2.82 -5.58 -10.24
C GLN A 166 -2.26 -5.92 -11.61
N SER A 167 -2.19 -7.20 -11.92
CA SER A 167 -1.63 -7.70 -13.17
C SER A 167 -2.61 -8.62 -13.88
N ALA A 168 -2.67 -8.53 -15.18
CA ALA A 168 -3.50 -9.38 -16.02
C ALA A 168 -2.72 -9.85 -17.25
N TYR A 169 -3.02 -11.08 -17.68
CA TYR A 169 -2.66 -11.60 -18.99
C TYR A 169 -3.94 -11.87 -19.77
N GLN A 170 -4.17 -11.08 -20.80
CA GLN A 170 -5.41 -11.10 -21.59
C GLN A 170 -5.06 -11.01 -23.08
N GLN A 171 -5.64 -11.89 -23.88
CA GLN A 171 -5.45 -11.90 -25.36
C GLN A 171 -3.96 -11.89 -25.78
N GLY A 172 -3.11 -12.56 -25.01
CA GLY A 172 -1.67 -12.64 -25.29
C GLY A 172 -0.85 -11.44 -24.83
N LYS A 173 -1.45 -10.45 -24.13
CA LYS A 173 -0.79 -9.24 -23.64
C LYS A 173 -0.82 -9.15 -22.12
N PHE A 174 0.25 -8.63 -21.56
CA PHE A 174 0.33 -8.27 -20.13
C PHE A 174 -0.13 -6.84 -19.93
N ARG A 175 -0.75 -6.63 -18.77
CA ARG A 175 -1.11 -5.31 -18.26
C ARG A 175 -0.79 -5.26 -16.78
N HIS A 176 -0.09 -4.22 -16.33
CA HIS A 176 0.30 -4.03 -14.95
C HIS A 176 -0.17 -2.66 -14.45
N GLN A 177 -0.82 -2.66 -13.31
CA GLN A 177 -1.20 -1.45 -12.59
C GLN A 177 -0.56 -1.50 -11.20
N LEU A 178 0.05 -0.40 -10.81
CA LEU A 178 0.63 -0.17 -9.49
C LEU A 178 -0.18 0.92 -8.78
N THR A 179 -0.71 0.62 -7.61
CA THR A 179 -1.33 1.62 -6.72
C THR A 179 -0.45 1.80 -5.49
N VAL A 180 -0.13 3.05 -5.16
CA VAL A 180 0.54 3.45 -3.93
C VAL A 180 -0.32 4.45 -3.18
N GLN A 181 -0.41 4.33 -1.85
CA GLN A 181 -1.08 5.32 -1.01
C GLN A 181 -0.05 6.18 -0.29
N LEU A 182 -0.16 7.49 -0.45
CA LEU A 182 0.63 8.47 0.28
C LEU A 182 -0.19 9.10 1.39
N THR A 183 0.45 9.33 2.54
CA THR A 183 -0.15 10.09 3.64
C THR A 183 0.61 11.40 3.81
N TYR A 184 -0.10 12.51 3.77
CA TYR A 184 0.46 13.85 3.89
C TYR A 184 -0.42 14.75 4.78
N SER A 185 0.08 15.93 5.12
CA SER A 185 -0.67 16.96 5.80
C SER A 185 -1.21 17.98 4.80
N SER A 186 -2.48 18.34 4.95
CA SER A 186 -3.09 19.47 4.23
C SER A 186 -3.63 20.50 5.21
N ALA A 187 -3.43 21.78 4.89
CA ALA A 187 -3.97 22.91 5.64
C ALA A 187 -4.88 23.73 4.73
N CYS A 188 -6.06 24.06 5.22
CA CYS A 188 -7.13 24.68 4.43
C CYS A 188 -6.80 26.14 4.10
N PRO A 189 -6.79 26.56 2.81
CA PRO A 189 -6.56 27.94 2.39
C PRO A 189 -7.60 28.92 2.93
N CYS A 190 -8.87 28.54 2.98
CA CYS A 190 -9.94 29.38 3.53
C CYS A 190 -9.74 29.60 5.01
N SER A 191 -9.48 28.56 5.78
CA SER A 191 -9.22 28.66 7.22
C SER A 191 -8.00 29.52 7.50
N ALA A 192 -6.96 29.41 6.69
CA ALA A 192 -5.77 30.25 6.80
C ALA A 192 -6.07 31.74 6.55
N ALA A 193 -6.94 32.07 5.57
CA ALA A 193 -7.37 33.43 5.31
C ALA A 193 -8.18 33.99 6.48
N LEU A 194 -9.12 33.21 7.02
CA LEU A 194 -9.93 33.60 8.17
C LEU A 194 -9.09 33.78 9.45
N SER A 195 -8.11 32.89 9.66
CA SER A 195 -7.16 33.00 10.78
C SER A 195 -6.36 34.31 10.71
N ARG A 196 -5.84 34.68 9.51
CA ARG A 196 -5.15 35.97 9.32
C ARG A 196 -6.03 37.17 9.63
N GLN A 197 -7.31 37.13 9.27
CA GLN A 197 -8.26 38.19 9.57
C GLN A 197 -8.45 38.33 11.09
N LEU A 198 -8.54 37.23 11.83
CA LEU A 198 -8.64 37.28 13.31
C LEU A 198 -7.37 37.84 13.95
N ILE A 199 -6.18 37.53 13.40
CA ILE A 199 -4.89 38.09 13.83
C ILE A 199 -4.87 39.61 13.59
N GLN A 200 -5.34 40.10 12.43
CA GLN A 200 -5.46 41.52 12.14
C GLN A 200 -6.40 42.23 13.13
N GLN A 201 -7.52 41.60 13.45
CA GLN A 201 -8.45 42.13 14.47
C GLN A 201 -7.84 42.14 15.86
N ALA A 202 -7.01 41.16 16.22
CA ALA A 202 -6.27 41.17 17.49
C ALA A 202 -5.27 42.32 17.55
N PHE A 203 -4.55 42.55 16.44
CA PHE A 203 -3.64 43.68 16.32
C PHE A 203 -4.36 45.02 16.52
N GLU A 204 -5.49 45.21 15.84
CA GLU A 204 -6.31 46.44 15.97
C GLU A 204 -6.81 46.63 17.40
N ARG A 205 -7.25 45.57 18.07
CA ARG A 205 -7.66 45.67 19.50
C ARG A 205 -6.51 46.04 20.44
N SER A 206 -5.29 45.59 20.14
CA SER A 206 -4.13 45.83 21.02
C SER A 206 -3.49 47.20 20.80
N PHE A 207 -3.58 47.72 19.56
CA PHE A 207 -2.80 48.88 19.15
C PHE A 207 -3.57 49.95 18.37
N GLY A 208 -4.87 49.76 18.10
CA GLY A 208 -5.66 50.67 17.23
C GLY A 208 -5.75 52.12 17.69
N ASP A 209 -5.59 52.40 19.00
CA ASP A 209 -5.58 53.77 19.53
C ASP A 209 -4.20 54.43 19.48
N ARG A 210 -3.19 53.75 18.93
CA ARG A 210 -1.78 54.21 18.91
C ARG A 210 -1.33 54.55 17.50
N SER A 211 -0.75 55.72 17.31
CA SER A 211 -0.19 56.20 16.04
C SER A 211 1.24 55.77 15.81
N GLU A 212 1.96 55.38 16.85
CA GLU A 212 3.36 54.93 16.76
C GLU A 212 3.54 53.65 17.59
N LEU A 213 4.22 52.68 17.01
CA LEU A 213 4.58 51.41 17.61
C LEU A 213 6.06 51.14 17.41
N SER A 214 6.75 50.69 18.47
CA SER A 214 8.13 50.25 18.32
C SER A 214 8.22 48.82 17.72
N HIS A 215 9.34 48.57 17.07
CA HIS A 215 9.64 47.21 16.55
C HIS A 215 9.57 46.16 17.66
N ASP A 216 10.16 46.47 18.83
CA ASP A 216 10.28 45.52 19.94
C ASP A 216 8.92 45.17 20.55
N GLU A 217 8.02 46.16 20.70
CA GLU A 217 6.65 45.91 21.17
C GLU A 217 5.86 45.00 20.23
N ILE A 218 5.98 45.21 18.89
CA ILE A 218 5.31 44.36 17.92
C ILE A 218 5.94 42.96 17.94
N PHE A 219 7.26 42.86 18.00
CA PHE A 219 7.98 41.60 18.05
C PHE A 219 7.60 40.76 19.28
N GLU A 220 7.59 41.36 20.46
CA GLU A 220 7.16 40.70 21.70
C GLU A 220 5.69 40.28 21.65
N TRP A 221 4.80 41.16 21.14
CA TRP A 221 3.37 40.87 21.02
C TRP A 221 3.13 39.69 20.05
N LEU A 222 3.81 39.62 18.89
CA LEU A 222 3.69 38.53 17.95
C LEU A 222 4.06 37.17 18.56
N GLY A 223 4.90 37.12 19.57
CA GLY A 223 5.27 35.93 20.34
C GLY A 223 4.24 35.47 21.37
N THR A 224 3.13 36.20 21.55
CA THR A 224 2.12 35.87 22.56
C THR A 224 0.92 35.10 21.98
N PRO A 225 0.20 34.34 22.81
CA PRO A 225 -1.07 33.73 22.42
C PRO A 225 -2.13 34.74 21.99
N ASP A 226 -2.09 35.97 22.56
CA ASP A 226 -3.06 37.03 22.26
C ASP A 226 -2.93 37.59 20.83
N ALA A 227 -1.73 37.47 20.23
CA ALA A 227 -1.50 37.85 18.85
C ALA A 227 -2.01 36.79 17.88
N ILE A 228 -1.69 35.54 18.13
CA ILE A 228 -2.02 34.41 17.25
C ILE A 228 -3.25 33.70 17.77
N LEU A 229 -4.39 34.37 17.71
CA LEU A 229 -5.69 33.88 18.22
C LEU A 229 -6.25 32.67 17.45
N ALA A 230 -5.80 32.43 16.24
CA ALA A 230 -6.31 31.39 15.37
C ALA A 230 -5.22 30.81 14.47
N VAL A 231 -5.32 29.53 14.22
CA VAL A 231 -4.52 28.80 13.26
C VAL A 231 -5.45 28.10 12.26
N PRO A 232 -5.03 27.91 11.00
CA PRO A 232 -5.84 27.16 10.05
C PRO A 232 -5.99 25.72 10.54
N HIS A 233 -7.17 25.13 10.29
CA HIS A 233 -7.28 23.69 10.50
C HIS A 233 -6.40 22.95 9.49
N SER A 234 -5.80 21.89 9.96
CA SER A 234 -5.02 20.96 9.16
C SER A 234 -5.41 19.54 9.53
N GLN A 235 -5.23 18.63 8.60
CA GLN A 235 -5.61 17.25 8.76
C GLN A 235 -4.63 16.33 8.04
N ARG A 236 -4.68 15.07 8.40
CA ARG A 236 -4.07 14.00 7.63
C ARG A 236 -4.88 13.79 6.36
N SER A 237 -4.17 13.54 5.26
CA SER A 237 -4.79 13.35 3.95
C SER A 237 -4.15 12.18 3.24
N HIS A 238 -4.92 11.51 2.40
CA HIS A 238 -4.46 10.38 1.61
C HIS A 238 -4.53 10.72 0.11
N ALA A 239 -3.51 10.25 -0.62
CA ALA A 239 -3.52 10.20 -2.07
C ALA A 239 -3.31 8.75 -2.50
N ASP A 240 -4.34 8.15 -3.08
CA ASP A 240 -4.26 6.86 -3.75
C ASP A 240 -3.92 7.11 -5.22
N VAL A 241 -2.71 6.72 -5.61
CA VAL A 241 -2.19 6.93 -6.96
C VAL A 241 -2.05 5.58 -7.65
N THR A 242 -2.88 5.36 -8.66
CA THR A 242 -2.82 4.18 -9.53
C THR A 242 -2.20 4.57 -10.85
N VAL A 243 -1.15 3.86 -11.27
CA VAL A 243 -0.51 4.02 -12.58
C VAL A 243 -0.59 2.71 -13.36
N GLU A 244 -0.90 2.79 -14.66
CA GLU A 244 -0.69 1.71 -15.61
C GLU A 244 0.69 1.86 -16.22
N LEU A 245 1.48 0.81 -16.16
CA LEU A 245 2.86 0.82 -16.63
C LEU A 245 2.93 0.54 -18.14
N GLU A 246 3.89 1.19 -18.81
CA GLU A 246 4.15 0.97 -20.24
C GLU A 246 4.71 -0.43 -20.49
N GLU A 247 4.54 -0.95 -21.71
CA GLU A 247 5.18 -2.19 -22.16
C GLU A 247 6.71 -2.01 -22.16
N GLY A 248 7.45 -3.01 -21.64
CA GLY A 248 8.92 -2.99 -21.61
C GLY A 248 9.53 -2.42 -20.33
N VAL A 249 8.72 -2.04 -19.35
CA VAL A 249 9.18 -1.79 -17.99
C VAL A 249 9.35 -3.14 -17.28
N ASP A 250 10.53 -3.42 -16.73
CA ASP A 250 10.85 -4.73 -16.11
C ASP A 250 10.65 -4.74 -14.58
N GLU A 251 10.61 -3.55 -13.96
CA GLU A 251 10.48 -3.40 -12.51
C GLU A 251 9.28 -2.53 -12.12
N PHE A 252 8.68 -2.81 -10.98
CA PHE A 252 7.67 -1.95 -10.38
C PHE A 252 8.35 -0.74 -9.73
N PRO A 253 8.12 0.51 -10.21
CA PRO A 253 8.83 1.70 -9.73
C PRO A 253 8.29 2.22 -8.39
N ILE A 254 8.19 1.34 -7.37
CA ILE A 254 7.46 1.62 -6.12
C ILE A 254 8.10 2.78 -5.36
N GLU A 255 9.38 2.65 -5.00
CA GLU A 255 10.08 3.65 -4.18
C GLU A 255 10.31 4.95 -4.96
N THR A 256 10.69 4.86 -6.23
CA THR A 256 10.91 6.04 -7.08
C THR A 256 9.64 6.83 -7.33
N LEU A 257 8.51 6.14 -7.49
CA LEU A 257 7.20 6.77 -7.64
C LEU A 257 6.78 7.45 -6.32
N ILE A 258 6.90 6.76 -5.17
CA ILE A 258 6.59 7.32 -3.86
C ILE A 258 7.44 8.57 -3.60
N ASP A 259 8.76 8.50 -3.81
CA ASP A 259 9.69 9.61 -3.62
C ASP A 259 9.35 10.81 -4.50
N TYR A 260 8.99 10.55 -5.75
CA TYR A 260 8.58 11.58 -6.67
C TYR A 260 7.31 12.29 -6.22
N LEU A 261 6.28 11.53 -5.89
CA LEU A 261 4.99 12.07 -5.47
C LEU A 261 5.05 12.80 -4.12
N GLU A 262 5.85 12.32 -3.17
CA GLU A 262 6.06 13.02 -1.89
C GLU A 262 6.75 14.36 -2.07
N ARG A 263 7.71 14.47 -2.99
CA ARG A 263 8.31 15.77 -3.32
C ARG A 263 7.31 16.74 -3.95
N VAL A 264 6.39 16.24 -4.78
CA VAL A 264 5.35 17.05 -5.42
C VAL A 264 4.34 17.57 -4.41
N ILE A 265 3.87 16.71 -3.48
CA ILE A 265 2.89 17.08 -2.46
C ILE A 265 3.50 17.98 -1.36
N ALA A 266 4.80 17.86 -1.12
CA ALA A 266 5.65 18.67 -0.27
C ALA A 266 5.40 18.63 1.25
N THR A 267 4.37 17.97 1.73
CA THR A 267 4.04 17.86 3.16
C THR A 267 3.80 16.41 3.61
N PRO A 268 4.68 15.44 3.26
CA PRO A 268 4.51 14.06 3.72
C PRO A 268 4.60 14.02 5.24
N VAL A 269 3.78 13.16 5.89
CA VAL A 269 3.82 13.00 7.35
C VAL A 269 5.19 12.49 7.78
N GLN A 270 5.63 12.93 8.97
CA GLN A 270 6.93 12.60 9.54
C GLN A 270 6.82 11.45 10.53
N THR A 271 7.95 10.80 10.85
CA THR A 271 8.01 9.65 11.79
C THR A 271 8.80 10.02 13.05
N ALA A 272 10.12 10.09 12.96
CA ALA A 272 11.00 10.44 14.07
C ALA A 272 11.47 11.88 13.91
N VAL A 273 11.09 12.77 14.84
CA VAL A 273 11.31 14.22 14.73
C VAL A 273 11.92 14.78 16.02
N LYS A 274 12.71 15.85 15.87
CA LYS A 274 13.07 16.79 16.92
C LYS A 274 12.20 18.05 16.80
N ARG A 275 12.32 19.00 17.76
CA ARG A 275 11.55 20.26 17.75
C ARG A 275 11.81 21.11 16.51
N GLU A 276 13.02 21.07 15.98
CA GLU A 276 13.40 21.75 14.72
C GLU A 276 12.65 21.19 13.52
N ASP A 277 12.42 19.86 13.48
CA ASP A 277 11.62 19.22 12.42
C ASP A 277 10.14 19.59 12.55
N GLU A 278 9.60 19.66 13.77
CA GLU A 278 8.22 20.10 14.02
C GLU A 278 8.02 21.54 13.56
N GLN A 279 8.98 22.41 13.84
CA GLN A 279 8.95 23.83 13.41
C GLN A 279 8.98 23.91 11.87
N GLU A 280 9.88 23.17 11.22
CA GLU A 280 9.96 23.13 9.77
C GLU A 280 8.69 22.56 9.15
N PHE A 281 8.11 21.52 9.76
CA PHE A 281 6.85 20.94 9.27
C PHE A 281 5.70 21.95 9.38
N ALA A 282 5.63 22.74 10.46
CA ALA A 282 4.65 23.82 10.60
C ALA A 282 4.86 24.90 9.51
N ARG A 283 6.11 25.28 9.24
CA ARG A 283 6.45 26.22 8.17
C ARG A 283 6.03 25.70 6.80
N LEU A 284 6.30 24.42 6.49
CA LEU A 284 5.90 23.77 5.24
C LEU A 284 4.39 23.74 5.07
N ASN A 285 3.63 23.40 6.11
CA ASN A 285 2.16 23.44 6.08
C ASN A 285 1.63 24.86 5.79
N GLY A 286 2.21 25.87 6.42
CA GLY A 286 1.86 27.26 6.17
C GLY A 286 2.20 27.77 4.76
N ALA A 287 3.28 27.26 4.19
CA ALA A 287 3.73 27.59 2.83
C ALA A 287 2.99 26.80 1.73
N ASN A 288 2.34 25.69 2.09
CA ASN A 288 1.73 24.76 1.14
C ASN A 288 0.24 24.53 1.41
N LEU A 289 -0.50 25.65 1.57
CA LEU A 289 -1.95 25.58 1.73
C LEU A 289 -2.59 24.98 0.48
N MET A 290 -3.49 24.01 0.63
CA MET A 290 -4.13 23.35 -0.51
C MET A 290 -5.52 22.79 -0.17
N PHE A 291 -6.42 22.89 -1.15
CA PHE A 291 -7.63 22.10 -1.22
C PHE A 291 -7.35 20.69 -1.78
N CYS A 292 -8.28 19.78 -1.67
CA CYS A 292 -8.16 18.45 -2.29
C CYS A 292 -8.03 18.56 -3.82
N GLU A 293 -8.67 19.53 -4.46
CA GLU A 293 -8.54 19.85 -5.86
C GLU A 293 -7.13 20.27 -6.25
N ASP A 294 -6.45 21.04 -5.39
CA ASP A 294 -5.08 21.50 -5.65
C ASP A 294 -4.10 20.33 -5.55
N ALA A 295 -4.28 19.45 -4.57
CA ALA A 295 -3.51 18.22 -4.45
C ALA A 295 -3.70 17.32 -5.67
N ALA A 296 -4.94 17.13 -6.13
CA ALA A 296 -5.24 16.35 -7.33
C ALA A 296 -4.59 16.95 -8.59
N ARG A 297 -4.65 18.27 -8.77
CA ARG A 297 -4.01 18.97 -9.91
C ARG A 297 -2.50 18.87 -9.88
N LYS A 298 -1.86 19.00 -8.69
CA LYS A 298 -0.41 18.86 -8.54
C LYS A 298 0.05 17.46 -8.93
N LEU A 299 -0.59 16.42 -8.39
CA LEU A 299 -0.22 15.04 -8.69
C LEU A 299 -0.54 14.66 -10.14
N LYS A 300 -1.67 15.14 -10.69
CA LYS A 300 -1.98 14.98 -12.11
C LYS A 300 -0.88 15.56 -12.99
N ALA A 301 -0.52 16.83 -12.79
CA ALA A 301 0.49 17.50 -13.58
C ALA A 301 1.87 16.81 -13.49
N ALA A 302 2.20 16.27 -12.32
CA ALA A 302 3.40 15.49 -12.11
C ALA A 302 3.39 14.17 -12.91
N LEU A 303 2.29 13.44 -12.86
CA LEU A 303 2.15 12.15 -13.55
C LEU A 303 2.01 12.30 -15.07
N ASP A 304 1.48 13.40 -15.58
CA ASP A 304 1.45 13.70 -17.00
C ASP A 304 2.88 13.71 -17.63
N SER A 305 3.91 13.94 -16.81
CA SER A 305 5.34 13.96 -17.23
C SER A 305 6.17 12.78 -16.70
N TYR A 306 5.61 11.88 -15.89
CA TYR A 306 6.36 10.77 -15.29
C TYR A 306 6.60 9.67 -16.34
N GLU A 307 7.86 9.32 -16.60
CA GLU A 307 8.23 8.31 -17.59
C GLU A 307 7.80 6.89 -17.18
N GLY A 308 7.51 6.02 -18.15
CA GLY A 308 7.11 4.62 -17.93
C GLY A 308 5.66 4.44 -17.47
N VAL A 309 4.87 5.51 -17.43
CA VAL A 309 3.44 5.48 -17.08
C VAL A 309 2.60 5.82 -18.31
N LYS A 310 1.71 4.89 -18.68
CA LYS A 310 0.78 5.03 -19.81
C LYS A 310 -0.50 5.76 -19.40
N ASP A 311 -1.15 5.28 -18.35
CA ASP A 311 -2.38 5.82 -17.80
C ASP A 311 -2.26 5.98 -16.29
N PHE A 312 -2.97 6.93 -15.71
CA PHE A 312 -3.02 7.08 -14.25
C PHE A 312 -4.36 7.58 -13.74
N ARG A 313 -4.61 7.29 -12.48
CA ARG A 313 -5.73 7.81 -11.68
C ARG A 313 -5.22 8.24 -10.31
N VAL A 314 -5.58 9.43 -9.88
CA VAL A 314 -5.28 10.01 -8.56
C VAL A 314 -6.60 10.20 -7.83
N GLU A 315 -6.72 9.65 -6.64
CA GLU A 315 -7.83 9.86 -5.71
C GLU A 315 -7.29 10.52 -4.45
N ILE A 316 -7.79 11.70 -4.15
CA ILE A 316 -7.42 12.49 -2.98
C ILE A 316 -8.55 12.44 -1.95
N ASN A 317 -8.19 12.20 -0.70
CA ASN A 317 -9.09 12.28 0.43
C ASN A 317 -8.46 13.11 1.55
N HIS A 318 -9.02 14.29 1.82
CA HIS A 318 -8.71 15.10 2.98
C HIS A 318 -9.62 14.68 4.13
N LEU A 319 -9.03 14.06 5.17
CA LEU A 319 -9.75 13.60 6.36
C LEU A 319 -10.08 14.81 7.23
N GLU A 320 -11.18 15.45 6.90
CA GLU A 320 -11.54 16.76 7.44
C GLU A 320 -11.63 16.79 8.99
N SER A 321 -10.93 17.75 9.61
CA SER A 321 -10.97 17.92 11.06
C SER A 321 -12.14 18.81 11.53
N LEU A 322 -12.74 19.58 10.63
CA LEU A 322 -13.88 20.48 10.91
C LEU A 322 -15.22 19.75 10.73
N HIS A 323 -15.33 18.85 9.75
CA HIS A 323 -16.56 18.18 9.36
C HIS A 323 -16.53 16.68 9.69
N PRO A 324 -17.69 16.03 9.86
CA PRO A 324 -17.75 14.57 10.05
C PRO A 324 -17.61 13.78 8.75
N HIS A 325 -17.38 14.44 7.63
CA HIS A 325 -17.18 13.87 6.29
C HIS A 325 -15.90 14.44 5.68
N ASP A 326 -15.34 13.71 4.71
CA ASP A 326 -14.09 14.06 4.06
C ASP A 326 -14.34 14.84 2.77
N ALA A 327 -13.36 15.64 2.35
CA ALA A 327 -13.32 16.27 1.05
C ALA A 327 -12.52 15.39 0.08
N SER A 328 -13.04 15.15 -1.11
CA SER A 328 -12.40 14.28 -2.08
C SER A 328 -12.31 14.90 -3.48
N ALA A 329 -11.26 14.53 -4.20
CA ALA A 329 -11.07 14.91 -5.60
C ALA A 329 -10.46 13.73 -6.38
N VAL A 330 -10.84 13.60 -7.64
CA VAL A 330 -10.30 12.58 -8.54
C VAL A 330 -9.78 13.23 -9.81
N ALA A 331 -8.62 12.81 -10.26
CA ALA A 331 -8.05 13.20 -11.54
C ALA A 331 -7.50 11.97 -12.28
N SER A 332 -7.54 11.98 -13.60
CA SER A 332 -6.98 10.93 -14.44
C SER A 332 -6.26 11.55 -15.63
N GLY A 333 -5.34 10.81 -16.21
CA GLY A 333 -4.67 11.15 -17.44
C GLY A 333 -4.29 9.88 -18.21
N SER A 334 -4.13 10.05 -19.53
CA SER A 334 -3.71 9.00 -20.44
C SER A 334 -2.69 9.58 -21.40
N ARG A 335 -1.62 8.83 -21.64
CA ARG A 335 -0.66 9.12 -22.71
C ARG A 335 -1.06 8.30 -23.94
N SER A 336 -1.38 9.01 -24.99
CA SER A 336 -1.71 8.41 -26.30
C SER A 336 -0.46 8.01 -27.07
#